data_24dc3c28404c40cfe9e0e1514bcf2bbe
#
_entry.id   24dc3c28404c40cfe9e0e1514bcf2bbe
#
_cell.length_a   1.000
_cell.length_b   1.000
_cell.length_c   1.000
_cell.angle_alpha   90.00
_cell.angle_beta   90.00
_cell.angle_gamma   90.00
#
_symmetry.space_group_name_H-M   'P 1'
#
loop_
_entity.id
_entity.type
_entity.pdbx_description
1 polymer ?
#
loop_
_entity_poly.entity_id
_entity_poly.type
_entity_poly.pdbx_seq_one_letter_code
_entity_poly.pdbx_strand_id
1 'polypeptide(L)'
;MSDLLDTIRDLAKPTDSKILMVVLDGVGGLPLETNGDTELAAAKTPNLDALAAQSQLGQVELVGAGITPGSGPGHLSLFGYDPLRYVVGRGALSAVGIGVKLGAGDVAVRGNFATLGEGRIVQDRRAGRPSDEKNAEIVGKLKAAIPDIDGTPVEIYTESEHRFVVVFRAGGGSPLGANLSDVDPQATGVQPMTAQAHDDASQKTAQLVNAFVQRAEAALKDETQVNGVLFRGYSDVPHFPSFDAAYQLKAACIASYPMRSEEHTSELQSP
;
A
#
# COMPACT_ATOMS: atom_id res chain seq x y z
N MET A 1 3.04 -4.34 -29.33
CA MET A 1 3.00 -2.87 -29.21
C MET A 1 4.12 -2.49 -28.24
N SER A 2 5.05 -1.60 -28.67
CA SER A 2 6.05 -1.06 -27.75
C SER A 2 5.33 -0.31 -26.63
N ASP A 3 5.77 -0.53 -25.39
CA ASP A 3 5.27 0.21 -24.24
C ASP A 3 5.63 1.71 -24.41
N LEU A 4 4.76 2.59 -23.90
CA LEU A 4 5.09 4.01 -23.82
C LEU A 4 6.41 4.24 -23.08
N LEU A 5 6.66 3.46 -22.03
CA LEU A 5 7.92 3.50 -21.28
C LEU A 5 9.14 3.13 -22.14
N ASP A 6 9.02 2.13 -23.04
CA ASP A 6 10.09 1.78 -23.96
C ASP A 6 10.39 2.95 -24.91
N THR A 7 9.36 3.59 -25.42
CA THR A 7 9.51 4.76 -26.29
C THR A 7 10.16 5.93 -25.54
N ILE A 8 9.75 6.22 -24.31
CA ILE A 8 10.33 7.28 -23.48
C ILE A 8 11.82 6.98 -23.21
N ARG A 9 12.15 5.76 -22.84
CA ARG A 9 13.53 5.34 -22.60
C ARG A 9 14.40 5.54 -23.84
N ASP A 10 13.90 5.14 -25.00
CA ASP A 10 14.66 5.25 -26.26
C ASP A 10 14.85 6.69 -26.73
N LEU A 11 13.96 7.59 -26.31
CA LEU A 11 14.05 9.04 -26.60
C LEU A 11 14.81 9.82 -25.51
N ALA A 12 15.01 9.25 -24.33
CA ALA A 12 15.67 9.92 -23.22
C ALA A 12 17.14 10.27 -23.57
N LYS A 13 17.57 11.47 -23.22
CA LYS A 13 18.95 11.95 -23.40
C LYS A 13 19.47 12.48 -22.08
N PRO A 14 20.69 12.13 -21.67
CA PRO A 14 21.29 12.68 -20.46
C PRO A 14 21.49 14.19 -20.62
N THR A 15 21.20 14.93 -19.55
CA THR A 15 21.42 16.37 -19.42
C THR A 15 21.94 16.69 -18.03
N ASP A 16 22.51 17.89 -17.84
CA ASP A 16 22.96 18.37 -16.53
C ASP A 16 21.81 18.97 -15.70
N SER A 17 20.60 19.08 -16.29
CA SER A 17 19.43 19.63 -15.60
C SER A 17 18.94 18.70 -14.50
N LYS A 18 18.30 19.29 -13.51
CA LYS A 18 17.65 18.59 -12.39
C LYS A 18 16.15 18.79 -12.46
N ILE A 19 15.39 17.74 -12.20
CA ILE A 19 13.94 17.77 -12.07
C ILE A 19 13.62 17.74 -10.60
N LEU A 20 12.90 18.73 -10.10
CA LEU A 20 12.34 18.74 -8.75
C LEU A 20 10.83 18.59 -8.85
N MET A 21 10.30 17.46 -8.36
CA MET A 21 8.88 17.23 -8.25
C MET A 21 8.44 17.47 -6.80
N VAL A 22 7.54 18.43 -6.59
CA VAL A 22 6.97 18.72 -5.27
C VAL A 22 5.50 18.33 -5.31
N VAL A 23 5.13 17.31 -4.50
CA VAL A 23 3.75 16.83 -4.39
C VAL A 23 3.12 17.35 -3.12
N LEU A 24 2.11 18.20 -3.24
CA LEU A 24 1.28 18.68 -2.14
C LEU A 24 0.03 17.79 -2.08
N ASP A 25 0.10 16.75 -1.24
CA ASP A 25 -0.97 15.78 -1.11
C ASP A 25 -2.16 16.34 -0.34
N GLY A 26 -3.38 16.07 -0.83
CA GLY A 26 -4.62 16.45 -0.17
C GLY A 26 -5.02 17.93 -0.28
N VAL A 27 -4.39 18.70 -1.17
CA VAL A 27 -4.69 20.14 -1.37
C VAL A 27 -5.91 20.38 -2.27
N GLY A 28 -6.28 19.38 -3.08
CA GLY A 28 -7.46 19.45 -3.94
C GLY A 28 -8.74 19.39 -3.13
N GLY A 29 -9.66 20.28 -3.39
CA GLY A 29 -10.97 20.36 -2.74
C GLY A 29 -12.06 20.81 -3.70
N LEU A 30 -13.30 20.72 -3.22
CA LEU A 30 -14.46 21.26 -3.92
C LEU A 30 -15.02 22.43 -3.11
N PRO A 31 -15.55 23.49 -3.77
CA PRO A 31 -16.21 24.55 -3.07
C PRO A 31 -17.36 24.01 -2.19
N LEU A 32 -17.45 24.48 -0.95
CA LEU A 32 -18.53 24.12 -0.03
C LEU A 32 -19.87 24.76 -0.47
N GLU A 33 -19.80 25.89 -1.14
CA GLU A 33 -20.95 26.60 -1.67
C GLU A 33 -20.90 26.63 -3.20
N THR A 34 -22.05 26.66 -3.84
CA THR A 34 -22.14 26.82 -5.31
C THR A 34 -21.51 28.15 -5.71
N ASN A 35 -20.48 28.10 -6.56
CA ASN A 35 -19.63 29.24 -6.98
C ASN A 35 -18.71 29.83 -5.87
N GLY A 36 -18.50 29.11 -4.77
CA GLY A 36 -17.49 29.45 -3.78
C GLY A 36 -16.08 29.11 -4.24
N ASP A 37 -15.09 29.52 -3.45
CA ASP A 37 -13.69 29.16 -3.66
C ASP A 37 -13.38 27.78 -3.10
N THR A 38 -12.45 27.06 -3.72
CA THR A 38 -11.83 25.89 -3.11
C THR A 38 -10.89 26.33 -1.98
N GLU A 39 -10.47 25.41 -1.12
CA GLU A 39 -9.52 25.69 -0.03
C GLU A 39 -8.21 26.28 -0.59
N LEU A 40 -7.73 25.77 -1.73
CA LEU A 40 -6.53 26.27 -2.39
C LEU A 40 -6.73 27.68 -2.97
N ALA A 41 -7.90 27.97 -3.54
CA ALA A 41 -8.20 29.28 -4.09
C ALA A 41 -8.37 30.34 -2.99
N ALA A 42 -8.91 29.96 -1.82
CA ALA A 42 -9.09 30.84 -0.66
C ALA A 42 -7.79 31.04 0.15
N ALA A 43 -6.79 30.16 -0.01
CA ALA A 43 -5.55 30.21 0.73
C ALA A 43 -4.67 31.40 0.26
N LYS A 44 -3.94 32.00 1.20
CA LYS A 44 -2.95 33.04 0.88
C LYS A 44 -1.62 32.36 0.54
N THR A 45 -1.36 32.16 -0.75
CA THR A 45 -0.20 31.46 -1.26
C THR A 45 0.66 32.31 -2.23
N PRO A 46 1.19 33.49 -1.79
CA PRO A 46 1.79 34.47 -2.70
C PRO A 46 2.98 33.92 -3.51
N ASN A 47 3.73 32.96 -2.95
CA ASN A 47 4.87 32.36 -3.66
C ASN A 47 4.39 31.34 -4.73
N LEU A 48 3.36 30.54 -4.42
CA LEU A 48 2.75 29.64 -5.40
C LEU A 48 2.02 30.42 -6.49
N ASP A 49 1.33 31.49 -6.13
CA ASP A 49 0.64 32.38 -7.07
C ASP A 49 1.62 33.01 -8.06
N ALA A 50 2.76 33.50 -7.54
CA ALA A 50 3.82 34.09 -8.38
C ALA A 50 4.47 33.04 -9.28
N LEU A 51 4.67 31.81 -8.80
CA LEU A 51 5.20 30.71 -9.59
C LEU A 51 4.19 30.30 -10.67
N ALA A 52 2.92 30.15 -10.33
CA ALA A 52 1.85 29.78 -11.24
C ALA A 52 1.72 30.79 -12.40
N ALA A 53 1.82 32.10 -12.11
CA ALA A 53 1.75 33.15 -13.11
C ALA A 53 2.89 33.11 -14.17
N GLN A 54 3.99 32.41 -13.87
CA GLN A 54 5.16 32.24 -14.75
C GLN A 54 5.30 30.81 -15.28
N SER A 55 4.35 29.94 -15.01
CA SER A 55 4.42 28.50 -15.31
C SER A 55 3.34 28.07 -16.28
N GLN A 56 3.52 26.88 -16.83
CA GLN A 56 2.43 26.19 -17.52
C GLN A 56 1.60 25.44 -16.49
N LEU A 57 0.28 25.62 -16.52
CA LEU A 57 -0.66 24.97 -15.65
C LEU A 57 -1.50 23.95 -16.42
N GLY A 58 -1.91 22.89 -15.75
CA GLY A 58 -2.77 21.87 -16.34
C GLY A 58 -3.41 20.98 -15.30
N GLN A 59 -4.24 20.07 -15.77
CA GLN A 59 -4.83 19.00 -14.96
C GLN A 59 -4.36 17.65 -15.47
N VAL A 60 -4.17 16.70 -14.57
CA VAL A 60 -3.77 15.34 -14.89
C VAL A 60 -4.90 14.39 -14.46
N GLU A 61 -5.31 13.56 -15.39
CA GLU A 61 -6.18 12.41 -15.11
C GLU A 61 -5.31 11.21 -14.75
N LEU A 62 -5.29 10.84 -13.46
CA LEU A 62 -4.31 9.88 -12.95
C LEU A 62 -4.54 8.44 -13.41
N VAL A 63 -5.79 7.98 -13.55
CA VAL A 63 -6.09 6.59 -13.93
C VAL A 63 -6.96 6.52 -15.17
N GLY A 64 -8.06 7.24 -15.17
CA GLY A 64 -9.02 7.28 -16.27
C GLY A 64 -10.32 7.96 -15.84
N ALA A 65 -11.08 8.41 -16.83
CA ALA A 65 -12.34 9.14 -16.61
C ALA A 65 -13.30 8.35 -15.71
N GLY A 66 -13.75 8.98 -14.63
CA GLY A 66 -14.69 8.38 -13.68
C GLY A 66 -14.07 7.36 -12.71
N ILE A 67 -12.75 7.15 -12.74
CA ILE A 67 -12.03 6.27 -11.82
C ILE A 67 -11.37 7.10 -10.73
N THR A 68 -11.85 6.94 -9.49
CA THR A 68 -11.19 7.55 -8.33
C THR A 68 -9.91 6.79 -8.02
N PRO A 69 -8.71 7.39 -8.15
CA PRO A 69 -7.46 6.70 -7.88
C PRO A 69 -7.29 6.44 -6.39
N GLY A 70 -6.89 5.21 -6.04
CA GLY A 70 -6.30 4.94 -4.73
C GLY A 70 -4.87 5.52 -4.65
N SER A 71 -4.25 5.51 -3.46
CA SER A 71 -2.90 6.08 -3.28
C SER A 71 -1.85 5.43 -4.19
N GLY A 72 -1.79 4.10 -4.27
CA GLY A 72 -0.83 3.39 -5.12
C GLY A 72 -0.98 3.73 -6.61
N PRO A 73 -2.15 3.48 -7.23
CA PRO A 73 -2.39 3.83 -8.63
C PRO A 73 -2.14 5.31 -8.96
N GLY A 74 -2.54 6.21 -8.04
CA GLY A 74 -2.33 7.64 -8.22
C GLY A 74 -0.84 8.02 -8.26
N HIS A 75 -0.03 7.45 -7.36
CA HIS A 75 1.42 7.69 -7.35
C HIS A 75 2.12 7.06 -8.56
N LEU A 76 1.81 5.82 -8.91
CA LEU A 76 2.35 5.19 -10.11
C LEU A 76 2.11 6.07 -11.35
N SER A 77 0.91 6.60 -11.49
CA SER A 77 0.59 7.50 -12.60
C SER A 77 1.37 8.82 -12.55
N LEU A 78 1.54 9.43 -11.37
CA LEU A 78 2.37 10.63 -11.20
C LEU A 78 3.82 10.41 -11.64
N PHE A 79 4.32 9.16 -11.51
CA PHE A 79 5.66 8.77 -11.95
C PHE A 79 5.69 8.18 -13.36
N GLY A 80 4.58 8.27 -14.09
CA GLY A 80 4.49 7.88 -15.48
C GLY A 80 4.32 6.38 -15.74
N TYR A 81 4.09 5.57 -14.70
CA TYR A 81 3.72 4.16 -14.86
C TYR A 81 2.21 4.04 -15.10
N ASP A 82 1.82 3.21 -16.05
CA ASP A 82 0.41 2.91 -16.29
C ASP A 82 -0.19 2.13 -15.10
N PRO A 83 -1.07 2.73 -14.30
CA PRO A 83 -1.62 2.09 -13.10
C PRO A 83 -2.61 0.96 -13.40
N LEU A 84 -3.08 0.84 -14.64
CA LEU A 84 -3.93 -0.27 -15.09
C LEU A 84 -3.09 -1.49 -15.49
N ARG A 85 -1.85 -1.25 -15.90
CA ARG A 85 -0.88 -2.30 -16.23
C ARG A 85 -0.07 -2.75 -15.02
N TYR A 86 0.42 -1.80 -14.23
CA TYR A 86 1.26 -2.05 -13.07
C TYR A 86 0.42 -1.94 -11.78
N VAL A 87 -0.21 -3.05 -11.43
CA VAL A 87 -1.03 -3.10 -10.22
C VAL A 87 -0.15 -3.55 -9.06
N VAL A 88 0.03 -2.69 -8.08
CA VAL A 88 0.77 -2.99 -6.84
C VAL A 88 -0.18 -2.91 -5.66
N GLY A 89 -0.33 -4.03 -4.95
CA GLY A 89 -1.15 -4.08 -3.75
C GLY A 89 -0.47 -3.39 -2.55
N ARG A 90 -1.27 -2.94 -1.62
CA ARG A 90 -0.81 -2.23 -0.41
C ARG A 90 0.14 -3.06 0.46
N GLY A 91 0.03 -4.41 0.40
CA GLY A 91 0.90 -5.31 1.15
C GLY A 91 2.36 -5.19 0.71
N ALA A 92 2.63 -5.26 -0.60
CA ALA A 92 3.97 -5.10 -1.12
C ALA A 92 4.53 -3.69 -0.86
N LEU A 93 3.74 -2.63 -1.12
CA LEU A 93 4.15 -1.26 -0.85
C LEU A 93 4.49 -1.04 0.63
N SER A 94 3.65 -1.55 1.55
CA SER A 94 3.94 -1.45 2.99
C SER A 94 5.18 -2.27 3.38
N ALA A 95 5.33 -3.50 2.85
CA ALA A 95 6.49 -4.35 3.16
C ALA A 95 7.80 -3.69 2.73
N VAL A 96 7.87 -3.22 1.50
CA VAL A 96 9.06 -2.56 0.97
C VAL A 96 9.31 -1.22 1.66
N GLY A 97 8.25 -0.45 1.95
CA GLY A 97 8.34 0.83 2.67
C GLY A 97 8.93 0.74 4.08
N ILE A 98 8.88 -0.43 4.70
CA ILE A 98 9.54 -0.70 5.99
C ILE A 98 10.84 -1.52 5.82
N GLY A 99 11.37 -1.64 4.59
CA GLY A 99 12.64 -2.30 4.29
C GLY A 99 12.58 -3.83 4.22
N VAL A 100 11.39 -4.42 4.10
CA VAL A 100 11.22 -5.88 3.98
C VAL A 100 11.38 -6.29 2.53
N LYS A 101 12.36 -7.15 2.24
CA LYS A 101 12.56 -7.73 0.91
C LYS A 101 11.57 -8.87 0.68
N LEU A 102 10.86 -8.82 -0.44
CA LEU A 102 9.99 -9.89 -0.89
C LEU A 102 10.76 -10.79 -1.88
N GLY A 103 10.69 -12.10 -1.68
CA GLY A 103 11.19 -13.09 -2.62
C GLY A 103 10.13 -13.48 -3.66
N ALA A 104 10.59 -14.12 -4.75
CA ALA A 104 9.69 -14.62 -5.76
C ALA A 104 8.67 -15.61 -5.17
N GLY A 105 7.39 -15.39 -5.43
CA GLY A 105 6.28 -16.20 -4.92
C GLY A 105 5.85 -15.89 -3.49
N ASP A 106 6.50 -14.95 -2.79
CA ASP A 106 6.01 -14.46 -1.50
C ASP A 106 4.75 -13.60 -1.70
N VAL A 107 3.86 -13.60 -0.70
CA VAL A 107 2.71 -12.70 -0.66
C VAL A 107 2.77 -11.86 0.59
N ALA A 108 2.76 -10.54 0.41
CA ALA A 108 2.63 -9.56 1.47
C ALA A 108 1.19 -9.04 1.57
N VAL A 109 0.76 -8.74 2.78
CA VAL A 109 -0.53 -8.10 3.04
C VAL A 109 -0.41 -7.07 4.14
N ARG A 110 -1.08 -5.93 3.99
CA ARG A 110 -1.20 -4.95 5.04
C ARG A 110 -2.34 -5.31 5.99
N GLY A 111 -2.02 -5.44 7.27
CA GLY A 111 -2.95 -5.65 8.35
C GLY A 111 -3.29 -4.34 9.08
N ASN A 112 -4.51 -4.25 9.55
CA ASN A 112 -4.91 -3.30 10.58
C ASN A 112 -5.33 -4.08 11.82
N PHE A 113 -4.88 -3.66 12.98
CA PHE A 113 -5.49 -4.08 14.24
C PHE A 113 -6.88 -3.47 14.35
N ALA A 114 -7.80 -4.24 14.91
CA ALA A 114 -9.20 -3.84 15.07
C ALA A 114 -9.71 -4.19 16.45
N THR A 115 -10.79 -3.52 16.86
CA THR A 115 -11.59 -3.91 18.01
C THR A 115 -12.83 -4.67 17.52
N LEU A 116 -12.95 -5.92 17.94
CA LEU A 116 -14.10 -6.77 17.67
C LEU A 116 -14.94 -6.88 18.95
N GLY A 117 -16.23 -6.69 18.81
CA GLY A 117 -17.22 -6.90 19.86
C GLY A 117 -17.84 -8.30 19.82
N GLU A 118 -18.95 -8.47 20.54
CA GLU A 118 -19.72 -9.70 20.56
C GLU A 118 -20.10 -10.15 19.13
N GLY A 119 -20.02 -11.45 18.87
CA GLY A 119 -20.27 -12.02 17.55
C GLY A 119 -19.23 -11.62 16.49
N ARG A 120 -18.03 -11.20 16.88
CA ARG A 120 -16.97 -10.72 15.99
C ARG A 120 -17.37 -9.48 15.17
N ILE A 121 -18.24 -8.63 15.69
CA ILE A 121 -18.65 -7.39 15.02
C ILE A 121 -17.54 -6.35 15.13
N VAL A 122 -17.09 -5.82 14.00
CA VAL A 122 -16.09 -4.74 13.96
C VAL A 122 -16.66 -3.49 14.62
N GLN A 123 -16.12 -3.12 15.77
CA GLN A 123 -16.46 -1.87 16.48
C GLN A 123 -15.55 -0.73 16.06
N ASP A 124 -14.26 -1.01 15.94
CA ASP A 124 -13.27 -0.06 15.46
C ASP A 124 -12.27 -0.75 14.54
N ARG A 125 -12.14 -0.25 13.32
CA ARG A 125 -11.23 -0.76 12.28
C ARG A 125 -9.78 -0.33 12.48
N ARG A 126 -9.49 0.44 13.53
CA ARG A 126 -8.17 0.98 13.85
C ARG A 126 -7.76 0.71 15.29
N ALA A 127 -8.55 -0.05 16.05
CA ALA A 127 -8.28 -0.40 17.45
C ALA A 127 -7.91 0.81 18.32
N GLY A 128 -8.60 1.95 18.17
CA GLY A 128 -8.31 3.18 18.89
C GLY A 128 -6.97 3.84 18.53
N ARG A 129 -6.30 3.41 17.46
CA ARG A 129 -4.95 3.83 17.06
C ARG A 129 -3.93 3.65 18.20
N PRO A 130 -3.56 2.41 18.50
CA PRO A 130 -2.56 2.13 19.54
C PRO A 130 -1.24 2.84 19.24
N SER A 131 -0.46 3.10 20.29
CA SER A 131 0.90 3.64 20.10
C SER A 131 1.81 2.63 19.38
N ASP A 132 2.92 3.12 18.83
CA ASP A 132 3.88 2.25 18.14
C ASP A 132 4.51 1.20 19.08
N GLU A 133 4.68 1.53 20.38
CA GLU A 133 5.14 0.59 21.41
C GLU A 133 4.11 -0.53 21.62
N LYS A 134 2.80 -0.18 21.67
CA LYS A 134 1.75 -1.18 21.80
C LYS A 134 1.64 -2.02 20.52
N ASN A 135 1.79 -1.41 19.35
CA ASN A 135 1.88 -2.13 18.08
C ASN A 135 3.02 -3.17 18.13
N ALA A 136 4.22 -2.77 18.55
CA ALA A 136 5.39 -3.65 18.65
C ALA A 136 5.15 -4.81 19.65
N GLU A 137 4.50 -4.55 20.79
CA GLU A 137 4.11 -5.58 21.75
C GLU A 137 3.17 -6.63 21.12
N ILE A 138 2.12 -6.15 20.44
CA ILE A 138 1.12 -7.03 19.80
C ILE A 138 1.76 -7.82 18.66
N VAL A 139 2.56 -7.19 17.82
CA VAL A 139 3.32 -7.90 16.77
C VAL A 139 4.24 -8.96 17.38
N GLY A 140 4.87 -8.67 18.51
CA GLY A 140 5.68 -9.66 19.26
C GLY A 140 4.88 -10.87 19.71
N LYS A 141 3.65 -10.67 20.24
CA LYS A 141 2.73 -11.76 20.60
C LYS A 141 2.35 -12.60 19.39
N LEU A 142 2.03 -11.96 18.27
CA LEU A 142 1.65 -12.66 17.04
C LEU A 142 2.83 -13.44 16.43
N LYS A 143 4.05 -12.88 16.41
CA LYS A 143 5.26 -13.60 15.98
C LYS A 143 5.51 -14.88 16.77
N ALA A 144 5.33 -14.81 18.09
CA ALA A 144 5.49 -15.99 18.95
C ALA A 144 4.40 -17.06 18.73
N ALA A 145 3.17 -16.61 18.45
CA ALA A 145 2.03 -17.51 18.28
C ALA A 145 1.92 -18.09 16.86
N ILE A 146 2.42 -17.40 15.84
CA ILE A 146 2.21 -17.75 14.43
C ILE A 146 3.55 -17.64 13.65
N PRO A 147 4.56 -18.44 13.97
CA PRO A 147 5.82 -18.46 13.22
C PRO A 147 5.68 -19.10 11.84
N ASP A 148 4.70 -20.00 11.69
CA ASP A 148 4.34 -20.66 10.43
C ASP A 148 2.88 -21.06 10.41
N ILE A 149 2.35 -21.35 9.22
CA ILE A 149 1.05 -21.97 9.01
C ILE A 149 1.22 -23.11 8.00
N ASP A 150 1.00 -24.33 8.46
CA ASP A 150 1.09 -25.56 7.65
C ASP A 150 2.42 -25.67 6.89
N GLY A 151 3.53 -25.33 7.57
CA GLY A 151 4.88 -25.33 7.03
C GLY A 151 5.21 -24.14 6.12
N THR A 152 4.31 -23.19 5.95
CA THR A 152 4.57 -21.91 5.27
C THR A 152 5.04 -20.89 6.31
N PRO A 153 6.29 -20.40 6.25
CA PRO A 153 6.78 -19.42 7.20
C PRO A 153 5.99 -18.11 7.12
N VAL A 154 5.72 -17.52 8.28
CA VAL A 154 4.97 -16.27 8.42
C VAL A 154 5.85 -15.24 9.11
N GLU A 155 6.07 -14.12 8.45
CA GLU A 155 6.77 -13.00 9.04
C GLU A 155 5.80 -11.84 9.26
N ILE A 156 5.90 -11.19 10.43
CA ILE A 156 4.99 -10.13 10.83
C ILE A 156 5.85 -8.92 11.21
N TYR A 157 5.49 -7.74 10.73
CA TYR A 157 6.26 -6.52 10.94
C TYR A 157 5.37 -5.38 11.42
N THR A 158 5.90 -4.54 12.30
CA THR A 158 5.26 -3.29 12.69
C THR A 158 5.34 -2.28 11.53
N GLU A 159 4.29 -1.50 11.31
CA GLU A 159 4.34 -0.33 10.43
C GLU A 159 4.20 0.94 11.30
N SER A 160 2.98 1.34 11.64
CA SER A 160 2.73 2.45 12.58
C SER A 160 1.33 2.37 13.16
N GLU A 161 1.15 2.80 14.40
CA GLU A 161 -0.14 2.83 15.10
C GLU A 161 -0.86 1.46 15.02
N HIS A 162 -2.00 1.41 14.33
CA HIS A 162 -2.83 0.21 14.15
C HIS A 162 -2.40 -0.67 12.96
N ARG A 163 -1.31 -0.33 12.24
CA ARG A 163 -0.91 -1.01 11.01
C ARG A 163 0.25 -1.96 11.25
N PHE A 164 0.21 -3.07 10.55
CA PHE A 164 1.28 -4.05 10.51
C PHE A 164 1.30 -4.72 9.12
N VAL A 165 2.38 -5.42 8.83
CA VAL A 165 2.56 -6.17 7.58
C VAL A 165 2.73 -7.63 7.91
N VAL A 166 2.12 -8.51 7.13
CA VAL A 166 2.36 -9.95 7.16
C VAL A 166 2.91 -10.39 5.81
N VAL A 167 3.95 -11.20 5.85
CA VAL A 167 4.52 -11.83 4.66
C VAL A 167 4.43 -13.34 4.81
N PHE A 168 3.73 -13.97 3.88
CA PHE A 168 3.72 -15.42 3.71
C PHE A 168 4.85 -15.78 2.75
N ARG A 169 5.84 -16.55 3.24
CA ARG A 169 7.03 -16.90 2.47
C ARG A 169 6.81 -18.18 1.66
N ALA A 170 7.03 -18.12 0.37
CA ALA A 170 6.98 -19.33 -0.48
C ALA A 170 8.07 -20.35 -0.13
N GLY A 171 9.20 -19.90 0.42
CA GLY A 171 10.26 -20.77 0.96
C GLY A 171 10.87 -21.76 -0.04
N GLY A 172 10.86 -21.43 -1.34
CA GLY A 172 11.31 -22.35 -2.40
C GLY A 172 10.25 -23.39 -2.81
N GLY A 173 9.05 -23.35 -2.22
CA GLY A 173 7.88 -24.11 -2.64
C GLY A 173 7.18 -23.51 -3.86
N SER A 174 5.93 -23.94 -4.11
CA SER A 174 5.11 -23.33 -5.15
C SER A 174 4.83 -21.87 -4.83
N PRO A 175 4.91 -20.96 -5.81
CA PRO A 175 4.54 -19.57 -5.62
C PRO A 175 3.13 -19.41 -5.03
N LEU A 176 2.98 -18.43 -4.16
CA LEU A 176 1.68 -18.06 -3.59
C LEU A 176 1.01 -17.03 -4.51
N GLY A 177 -0.27 -17.20 -4.81
CA GLY A 177 -1.03 -16.20 -5.55
C GLY A 177 -1.58 -15.11 -4.62
N ALA A 178 -1.72 -13.90 -5.12
CA ALA A 178 -2.17 -12.73 -4.36
C ALA A 178 -3.58 -12.22 -4.74
N ASN A 179 -4.29 -12.94 -5.61
CA ASN A 179 -5.61 -12.53 -6.09
C ASN A 179 -6.72 -13.01 -5.14
N LEU A 180 -6.93 -12.24 -4.08
CA LEU A 180 -7.82 -12.56 -2.95
C LEU A 180 -8.76 -11.41 -2.63
N SER A 181 -9.94 -11.73 -2.09
CA SER A 181 -10.79 -10.74 -1.46
C SER A 181 -10.21 -10.26 -0.13
N ASP A 182 -10.42 -8.98 0.20
CA ASP A 182 -10.03 -8.41 1.50
C ASP A 182 -10.78 -9.09 2.66
N VAL A 183 -10.15 -9.16 3.85
CA VAL A 183 -10.80 -9.53 5.12
C VAL A 183 -11.48 -8.32 5.76
N ASP A 184 -10.95 -7.12 5.51
CA ASP A 184 -11.50 -5.86 6.01
C ASP A 184 -12.81 -5.51 5.27
N PRO A 185 -13.97 -5.49 5.94
CA PRO A 185 -15.26 -5.14 5.32
C PRO A 185 -15.38 -3.65 4.98
N GLN A 186 -14.39 -2.85 5.37
CA GLN A 186 -14.35 -1.39 5.21
C GLN A 186 -15.50 -0.66 5.90
N ALA A 187 -16.21 -1.32 6.79
CA ALA A 187 -17.32 -0.82 7.58
C ALA A 187 -17.23 -1.28 9.02
N THR A 188 -17.89 -0.59 9.93
CA THR A 188 -18.16 -1.01 11.30
C THR A 188 -19.59 -1.58 11.40
N GLY A 189 -19.90 -2.31 12.46
CA GLY A 189 -21.21 -2.92 12.65
C GLY A 189 -21.43 -4.22 11.89
N VAL A 190 -20.42 -4.74 11.22
CA VAL A 190 -20.44 -6.00 10.46
C VAL A 190 -19.27 -6.90 10.87
N GLN A 191 -19.34 -8.18 10.52
CA GLN A 191 -18.23 -9.11 10.76
C GLN A 191 -17.09 -8.90 9.74
N PRO A 192 -15.83 -9.22 10.09
CA PRO A 192 -14.76 -9.39 9.12
C PRO A 192 -15.15 -10.41 8.06
N MET A 193 -14.72 -10.16 6.82
CA MET A 193 -14.96 -11.09 5.72
C MET A 193 -13.98 -12.28 5.78
N THR A 194 -14.33 -13.37 5.14
CA THR A 194 -13.42 -14.48 4.90
C THR A 194 -12.69 -14.25 3.59
N ALA A 195 -11.36 -14.39 3.58
CA ALA A 195 -10.58 -14.28 2.36
C ALA A 195 -10.97 -15.39 1.37
N GLN A 196 -11.30 -15.00 0.14
CA GLN A 196 -11.65 -15.91 -0.95
C GLN A 196 -10.66 -15.71 -2.10
N ALA A 197 -10.18 -16.80 -2.65
CA ALA A 197 -9.35 -16.79 -3.84
C ALA A 197 -10.19 -16.53 -5.10
N HIS A 198 -9.68 -15.71 -5.98
CA HIS A 198 -10.31 -15.42 -7.29
C HIS A 198 -9.70 -16.24 -8.43
N ASP A 199 -8.64 -17.02 -8.13
CA ASP A 199 -8.00 -17.96 -9.05
C ASP A 199 -7.39 -19.15 -8.29
N ASP A 200 -7.01 -20.19 -9.04
CA ASP A 200 -6.46 -21.44 -8.45
C ASP A 200 -5.12 -21.21 -7.77
N ALA A 201 -4.27 -20.31 -8.27
CA ALA A 201 -2.97 -20.00 -7.70
C ALA A 201 -3.07 -19.39 -6.30
N SER A 202 -4.19 -18.71 -6.01
CA SER A 202 -4.43 -18.00 -4.75
C SER A 202 -5.17 -18.84 -3.70
N GLN A 203 -5.59 -20.07 -4.01
CA GLN A 203 -6.33 -20.94 -3.08
C GLN A 203 -5.55 -21.21 -1.79
N LYS A 204 -4.27 -21.58 -1.92
CA LYS A 204 -3.42 -21.81 -0.77
C LYS A 204 -3.27 -20.57 0.11
N THR A 205 -3.09 -19.40 -0.52
CA THR A 205 -2.95 -18.14 0.20
C THR A 205 -4.23 -17.78 0.96
N ALA A 206 -5.40 -18.00 0.39
CA ALA A 206 -6.67 -17.77 1.08
C ALA A 206 -6.80 -18.65 2.35
N GLN A 207 -6.38 -19.91 2.27
CA GLN A 207 -6.36 -20.81 3.44
C GLN A 207 -5.40 -20.30 4.52
N LEU A 208 -4.17 -19.90 4.13
CA LEU A 208 -3.18 -19.34 5.04
C LEU A 208 -3.67 -18.06 5.74
N VAL A 209 -4.29 -17.16 4.99
CA VAL A 209 -4.86 -15.91 5.51
C VAL A 209 -5.96 -16.19 6.53
N ASN A 210 -6.91 -17.08 6.22
CA ASN A 210 -8.01 -17.39 7.11
C ASN A 210 -7.50 -18.10 8.38
N ALA A 211 -6.53 -19.00 8.26
CA ALA A 211 -5.88 -19.63 9.41
C ALA A 211 -5.10 -18.60 10.26
N PHE A 212 -4.43 -17.64 9.62
CA PHE A 212 -3.76 -16.54 10.33
C PHE A 212 -4.76 -15.73 11.16
N VAL A 213 -5.87 -15.30 10.57
CA VAL A 213 -6.91 -14.50 11.26
C VAL A 213 -7.41 -15.25 12.49
N GLN A 214 -7.74 -16.54 12.36
CA GLN A 214 -8.20 -17.35 13.49
C GLN A 214 -7.16 -17.47 14.61
N ARG A 215 -5.89 -17.74 14.25
CA ARG A 215 -4.79 -17.85 15.22
C ARG A 215 -4.49 -16.50 15.88
N ALA A 216 -4.56 -15.41 15.12
CA ALA A 216 -4.34 -14.05 15.63
C ALA A 216 -5.43 -13.67 16.65
N GLU A 217 -6.69 -13.85 16.33
CA GLU A 217 -7.81 -13.60 17.25
C GLU A 217 -7.68 -14.43 18.54
N ALA A 218 -7.26 -15.71 18.43
CA ALA A 218 -7.02 -16.56 19.59
C ALA A 218 -5.83 -16.05 20.45
N ALA A 219 -4.76 -15.57 19.83
CA ALA A 219 -3.60 -15.02 20.53
C ALA A 219 -3.89 -13.66 21.20
N LEU A 220 -4.86 -12.92 20.67
CA LEU A 220 -5.24 -11.60 21.15
C LEU A 220 -6.52 -11.59 22.02
N LYS A 221 -7.06 -12.75 22.38
CA LYS A 221 -8.34 -12.87 23.11
C LYS A 221 -8.40 -12.10 24.43
N ASP A 222 -7.25 -11.91 25.09
CA ASP A 222 -7.15 -11.22 26.37
C ASP A 222 -6.92 -9.70 26.21
N GLU A 223 -6.77 -9.22 24.98
CA GLU A 223 -6.66 -7.80 24.66
C GLU A 223 -8.06 -7.19 24.50
N THR A 224 -8.31 -6.08 25.17
CA THR A 224 -9.65 -5.47 25.16
C THR A 224 -9.90 -4.59 23.93
N GLN A 225 -8.86 -3.95 23.41
CA GLN A 225 -8.98 -2.99 22.32
C GLN A 225 -8.36 -3.51 21.01
N VAL A 226 -7.26 -4.26 21.10
CA VAL A 226 -6.51 -4.79 19.96
C VAL A 226 -6.74 -6.30 19.88
N ASN A 227 -7.97 -6.74 19.64
CA ASN A 227 -8.37 -8.15 19.70
C ASN A 227 -8.74 -8.77 18.34
N GLY A 228 -8.61 -8.01 17.26
CA GLY A 228 -8.88 -8.47 15.91
C GLY A 228 -7.88 -7.95 14.89
N VAL A 229 -7.87 -8.61 13.73
CA VAL A 229 -7.02 -8.25 12.59
C VAL A 229 -7.85 -8.18 11.31
N LEU A 230 -7.59 -7.17 10.49
CA LEU A 230 -8.26 -6.93 9.22
C LEU A 230 -7.21 -6.77 8.12
N PHE A 231 -7.31 -7.55 7.07
CA PHE A 231 -6.34 -7.58 5.97
C PHE A 231 -6.85 -6.92 4.70
N ARG A 232 -5.95 -6.20 4.01
CA ARG A 232 -6.24 -5.53 2.75
C ARG A 232 -5.04 -5.49 1.82
N GLY A 233 -5.32 -5.69 0.52
CA GLY A 233 -4.37 -5.44 -0.55
C GLY A 233 -3.22 -6.42 -0.56
N TYR A 234 -3.52 -7.68 -0.77
CA TYR A 234 -2.54 -8.74 -1.01
C TYR A 234 -1.74 -8.42 -2.26
N SER A 235 -0.45 -8.68 -2.22
CA SER A 235 0.42 -8.47 -3.36
C SER A 235 1.67 -9.36 -3.27
N ASP A 236 2.10 -9.83 -4.40
CA ASP A 236 3.41 -10.41 -4.62
C ASP A 236 4.46 -9.33 -4.92
N VAL A 237 5.66 -9.74 -5.33
CA VAL A 237 6.73 -8.81 -5.75
C VAL A 237 6.23 -7.97 -6.93
N PRO A 238 6.30 -6.64 -6.84
CA PRO A 238 5.92 -5.79 -7.96
C PRO A 238 6.83 -6.00 -9.17
N HIS A 239 6.24 -6.19 -10.34
CA HIS A 239 6.95 -6.41 -11.60
C HIS A 239 6.80 -5.20 -12.53
N PHE A 240 7.57 -4.15 -12.32
CA PHE A 240 7.68 -3.01 -13.23
C PHE A 240 9.14 -2.52 -13.32
N PRO A 241 9.54 -1.87 -14.42
CA PRO A 241 10.91 -1.40 -14.59
C PRO A 241 11.26 -0.35 -13.53
N SER A 242 12.51 -0.36 -13.04
CA SER A 242 12.98 0.68 -12.13
C SER A 242 12.92 2.04 -12.79
N PHE A 243 12.92 3.11 -11.99
CA PHE A 243 12.88 4.48 -12.50
C PHE A 243 14.08 4.79 -13.40
N ASP A 244 15.26 4.27 -13.02
CA ASP A 244 16.46 4.35 -13.84
C ASP A 244 16.32 3.59 -15.17
N ALA A 245 15.78 2.36 -15.12
CA ALA A 245 15.56 1.56 -16.33
C ALA A 245 14.46 2.15 -17.25
N ALA A 246 13.43 2.79 -16.69
CA ALA A 246 12.33 3.36 -17.45
C ALA A 246 12.68 4.72 -18.05
N TYR A 247 13.35 5.58 -17.28
CA TYR A 247 13.53 7.01 -17.62
C TYR A 247 14.99 7.43 -17.72
N GLN A 248 15.96 6.56 -17.44
CA GLN A 248 17.39 6.89 -17.35
C GLN A 248 17.67 8.01 -16.32
N LEU A 249 16.87 8.10 -15.27
CA LEU A 249 16.97 9.10 -14.22
C LEU A 249 17.37 8.45 -12.90
N LYS A 250 18.30 9.07 -12.18
CA LYS A 250 18.59 8.74 -10.79
C LYS A 250 17.64 9.54 -9.91
N ALA A 251 16.67 8.85 -9.33
CA ALA A 251 15.68 9.45 -8.45
C ALA A 251 16.13 9.40 -6.99
N ALA A 252 15.71 10.41 -6.23
CA ALA A 252 15.75 10.42 -4.76
C ALA A 252 14.39 10.92 -4.26
N CYS A 253 13.87 10.30 -3.22
CA CYS A 253 12.58 10.66 -2.65
C CYS A 253 12.72 11.09 -1.20
N ILE A 254 11.97 12.13 -0.83
CA ILE A 254 11.76 12.53 0.57
C ILE A 254 10.27 12.46 0.82
N ALA A 255 9.84 11.51 1.65
CA ALA A 255 8.44 11.32 1.98
C ALA A 255 8.26 11.09 3.49
N SER A 256 7.15 11.58 4.02
CA SER A 256 6.79 11.39 5.44
C SER A 256 6.12 10.03 5.72
N TYR A 257 5.73 9.30 4.68
CA TYR A 257 5.04 8.03 4.78
C TYR A 257 5.79 6.94 3.99
N PRO A 258 6.19 5.83 4.63
CA PRO A 258 7.05 4.81 4.02
C PRO A 258 6.58 4.31 2.65
N MET A 259 5.30 4.00 2.52
CA MET A 259 4.70 3.51 1.27
C MET A 259 4.94 4.45 0.06
N ARG A 260 5.17 5.75 0.29
CA ARG A 260 5.41 6.72 -0.78
C ARG A 260 6.87 6.80 -1.20
N SER A 261 7.81 6.50 -0.31
CA SER A 261 9.23 6.53 -0.64
C SER A 261 9.64 5.39 -1.57
N GLU A 262 8.98 4.23 -1.46
CA GLU A 262 9.33 3.02 -2.19
C GLU A 262 8.80 2.97 -3.63
N GLU A 263 7.74 3.69 -3.92
CA GLU A 263 7.22 3.84 -5.29
C GLU A 263 8.24 4.53 -6.22
N HIS A 264 9.32 5.11 -5.67
CA HIS A 264 10.32 5.90 -6.38
C HIS A 264 11.71 5.29 -6.42
N THR A 265 12.02 4.31 -5.57
CA THR A 265 13.39 3.82 -5.46
C THR A 265 13.61 2.58 -6.32
N SER A 266 14.77 2.52 -6.95
CA SER A 266 15.22 1.38 -7.73
C SER A 266 15.47 0.11 -6.89
N GLU A 267 15.34 0.20 -5.57
CA GLU A 267 15.58 -0.91 -4.65
C GLU A 267 14.47 -1.98 -4.64
N LEU A 268 13.28 -1.65 -5.17
CA LEU A 268 12.20 -2.62 -5.38
C LEU A 268 12.56 -3.78 -6.30
N GLN A 269 13.74 -3.75 -6.95
CA GLN A 269 14.06 -4.63 -8.07
C GLN A 269 15.41 -5.33 -8.01
N SER A 270 16.11 -5.28 -6.91
CA SER A 270 17.31 -6.13 -6.81
C SER A 270 16.90 -7.58 -6.52
N PRO A 271 17.31 -8.54 -7.39
CA PRO A 271 17.02 -9.96 -7.22
C PRO A 271 17.64 -10.53 -5.95
#